data_375da46d778de1724108ade4baa52017
#
_entry.id   375da46d778de1724108ade4baa52017
#
_cell.length_a   1.000
_cell.length_b   1.000
_cell.length_c   1.000
_cell.angle_alpha   90.00
_cell.angle_beta   90.00
_cell.angle_gamma   90.00
#
_symmetry.space_group_name_H-M   'P 1'
#
loop_
_entity.id
_entity.type
_entity.pdbx_description
1 polymer ?
#
loop_
_entity_poly.entity_id
_entity_poly.type
_entity_poly.pdbx_seq_one_letter_code
_entity_poly.pdbx_strand_id
1 'polypeptide(L)'
;MIRPGRKQTNWQPHGYQGFGFFIHGLWSGSPPDTRGRSPVRKSRTPGSVRGVSGNGYPYRDNDELPYLLTASKGWKISPWMNVSAGGLTATKYNALAFSADVSPVSETLLSSVIKASQDSKDDNKGTEATLSASYSPGNNISLSAAASHFTSGYRELADTLQDDFIQYSGQYSGNVGWSNNILGSFNLGYSLNKGSKGESDTRYVTVAWGKTFSRFSITANWQSQLNRDDNDNDNRNTNADMFYVNMSVPIGSQRVGAYMRKQGDSEHSGLQSSGTISPEVSYSIAAERDMSDNENSFDGSLSDNLHFTQLGLNAGTTGNDNKNYGARLSGGVLAHSKGVTFSSYPIDDTFALVSLDEKVSNVEISTPSGDVWTDRWGRAVIPSLPAYHNARIEINTETLPKNIDVNNGISIVASGHGAVSQVHFSVINTRRIMLHVSRQDNGILTKGSSVVDSKGNYVATAIEDGLVFLSDVQNLPALYAVDEQGRHQCQLHFKLPEKQDLNNFYEDITGVCQ
;
A
#
# COMPACT_ATOMS: atom_id res chain seq x y z
N MET A 1 -9.34 44.74 -4.71
CA MET A 1 -8.60 43.76 -3.88
C MET A 1 -8.56 42.43 -4.64
N ILE A 2 -7.45 42.16 -5.26
CA ILE A 2 -7.21 40.99 -6.13
C ILE A 2 -6.59 39.91 -5.27
N ARG A 3 -7.23 38.75 -5.17
CA ARG A 3 -6.65 37.56 -4.53
C ARG A 3 -5.76 36.84 -5.52
N PRO A 4 -4.52 36.45 -5.16
CA PRO A 4 -3.65 35.68 -6.05
C PRO A 4 -4.10 34.23 -6.12
N GLY A 5 -4.10 33.65 -7.32
CA GLY A 5 -4.47 32.28 -7.62
C GLY A 5 -3.48 31.29 -7.04
N ARG A 6 -4.02 30.19 -6.50
CA ARG A 6 -3.27 28.99 -6.14
C ARG A 6 -2.71 28.35 -7.41
N LYS A 7 -1.40 28.30 -7.54
CA LYS A 7 -0.72 27.42 -8.48
C LYS A 7 -0.95 25.97 -8.01
N GLN A 8 -1.65 25.21 -8.81
CA GLN A 8 -1.65 23.75 -8.71
C GLN A 8 -0.24 23.26 -9.03
N THR A 9 0.46 22.73 -8.07
CA THR A 9 1.70 22.00 -8.29
C THR A 9 1.32 20.64 -8.88
N ASN A 10 1.65 20.44 -10.15
CA ASN A 10 1.61 19.14 -10.80
C ASN A 10 2.53 18.17 -10.03
N TRP A 11 1.93 17.15 -9.44
CA TRP A 11 2.66 15.99 -8.95
C TRP A 11 3.10 15.17 -10.16
N GLN A 12 4.36 15.28 -10.53
CA GLN A 12 5.01 14.27 -11.36
C GLN A 12 5.38 13.10 -10.44
N PRO A 13 5.09 11.85 -10.83
CA PRO A 13 5.61 10.69 -10.11
C PRO A 13 7.13 10.66 -10.31
N HIS A 14 7.86 11.06 -9.29
CA HIS A 14 9.31 10.87 -9.27
C HIS A 14 9.57 9.38 -9.15
N GLY A 15 10.40 8.88 -10.08
CA GLY A 15 10.72 7.49 -10.25
C GLY A 15 11.12 6.80 -8.96
N TYR A 16 10.58 5.62 -8.80
CA TYR A 16 10.93 4.67 -7.76
C TYR A 16 12.44 4.37 -7.82
N GLN A 17 13.18 4.84 -6.84
CA GLN A 17 14.52 4.38 -6.53
C GLN A 17 14.42 3.34 -5.41
N GLY A 18 13.91 2.19 -5.74
CA GLY A 18 13.90 1.03 -4.88
C GLY A 18 13.92 -0.20 -5.77
N PHE A 19 15.06 -0.87 -5.85
CA PHE A 19 15.17 -2.13 -6.55
C PHE A 19 14.78 -3.27 -5.63
N GLY A 20 13.50 -3.63 -5.69
CA GLY A 20 13.20 -5.04 -5.64
C GLY A 20 13.39 -5.58 -7.06
N PHE A 21 14.05 -6.71 -7.23
CA PHE A 21 13.96 -7.47 -8.46
C PHE A 21 12.52 -7.93 -8.60
N PHE A 22 11.70 -7.07 -9.19
CA PHE A 22 10.45 -7.55 -9.76
C PHE A 22 10.83 -8.24 -11.07
N ILE A 23 10.86 -9.55 -11.05
CA ILE A 23 10.84 -10.38 -12.24
C ILE A 23 9.41 -10.28 -12.81
N HIS A 24 9.03 -9.10 -13.19
CA HIS A 24 7.92 -8.84 -14.07
C HIS A 24 8.49 -8.08 -15.24
N GLY A 25 8.49 -8.75 -16.38
CA GLY A 25 8.63 -8.04 -17.62
C GLY A 25 7.67 -6.85 -17.59
N LEU A 26 8.08 -5.73 -18.15
CA LEU A 26 7.25 -4.54 -18.34
C LEU A 26 5.98 -4.95 -19.11
N TRP A 27 4.97 -5.37 -18.38
CA TRP A 27 3.62 -5.47 -18.87
C TRP A 27 2.99 -4.10 -18.71
N SER A 28 3.21 -3.25 -19.67
CA SER A 28 2.32 -2.13 -19.91
C SER A 28 1.06 -2.68 -20.54
N GLY A 29 0.06 -2.91 -19.74
CA GLY A 29 -1.22 -3.48 -20.14
C GLY A 29 -1.22 -4.99 -19.93
N SER A 30 -1.62 -5.41 -18.76
CA SER A 30 -2.12 -6.77 -18.58
C SER A 30 -3.30 -6.95 -19.51
N PRO A 31 -3.27 -7.86 -20.48
CA PRO A 31 -4.52 -8.37 -20.97
C PRO A 31 -5.23 -8.96 -19.77
N PRO A 32 -6.55 -8.82 -19.69
CA PRO A 32 -7.31 -9.59 -18.74
C PRO A 32 -6.93 -11.05 -18.96
N ASP A 33 -6.74 -11.73 -17.85
CA ASP A 33 -6.33 -13.11 -17.71
C ASP A 33 -6.92 -13.99 -18.85
N THR A 34 -6.15 -14.25 -19.88
CA THR A 34 -6.52 -15.19 -20.92
C THR A 34 -6.33 -16.59 -20.36
N ARG A 35 -7.27 -16.98 -19.50
CA ARG A 35 -7.40 -18.38 -19.09
C ARG A 35 -7.95 -19.15 -20.26
N GLY A 36 -7.07 -19.48 -21.20
CA GLY A 36 -7.29 -20.62 -22.07
C GLY A 36 -7.50 -21.81 -21.13
N ARG A 37 -8.65 -22.47 -21.22
CA ARG A 37 -8.91 -23.72 -20.54
C ARG A 37 -7.88 -24.75 -21.01
N SER A 38 -6.78 -24.86 -20.29
CA SER A 38 -6.09 -26.14 -20.22
C SER A 38 -6.94 -27.00 -19.28
N PRO A 39 -7.37 -28.22 -19.66
CA PRO A 39 -8.25 -29.03 -18.81
C PRO A 39 -7.63 -29.47 -17.50
N VAL A 40 -6.45 -29.04 -17.13
CA VAL A 40 -5.73 -29.53 -15.95
C VAL A 40 -4.86 -28.47 -15.29
N ARG A 41 -5.16 -27.18 -15.24
CA ARG A 41 -4.39 -26.34 -14.33
C ARG A 41 -5.16 -25.17 -13.75
N LYS A 42 -5.49 -25.34 -12.48
CA LYS A 42 -5.87 -24.28 -11.54
C LYS A 42 -4.72 -23.29 -11.40
N SER A 43 -4.98 -22.01 -11.61
CA SER A 43 -4.04 -20.91 -11.39
C SER A 43 -3.42 -20.97 -10.01
N ARG A 44 -2.11 -20.84 -9.94
CA ARG A 44 -1.35 -20.77 -8.70
C ARG A 44 -0.78 -19.37 -8.54
N THR A 45 -1.12 -18.73 -7.46
CA THR A 45 -0.38 -17.58 -6.93
C THR A 45 0.85 -18.12 -6.20
N PRO A 46 2.05 -17.54 -6.37
CA PRO A 46 3.22 -17.93 -5.57
C PRO A 46 2.93 -17.70 -4.09
N GLY A 47 3.11 -18.71 -3.27
CA GLY A 47 2.96 -18.61 -1.81
C GLY A 47 1.71 -19.25 -1.19
N SER A 48 0.80 -19.85 -1.93
CA SER A 48 -0.32 -20.58 -1.34
C SER A 48 0.10 -21.98 -0.88
N VAL A 49 0.06 -22.22 0.42
CA VAL A 49 0.13 -23.57 0.97
C VAL A 49 -1.12 -24.33 0.55
N ARG A 50 -0.94 -25.42 -0.20
CA ARG A 50 -2.05 -26.21 -0.69
C ARG A 50 -2.59 -27.15 0.38
N GLY A 51 -3.85 -26.94 0.73
CA GLY A 51 -4.68 -27.97 1.33
C GLY A 51 -5.17 -28.95 0.27
N VAL A 52 -5.13 -30.21 0.58
CA VAL A 52 -5.62 -31.31 -0.25
C VAL A 52 -7.14 -31.35 -0.20
N SER A 53 -7.76 -31.36 -1.36
CA SER A 53 -9.15 -31.79 -1.49
C SER A 53 -9.16 -33.04 -2.37
N GLY A 54 -9.47 -34.18 -1.78
CA GLY A 54 -10.09 -35.28 -2.50
C GLY A 54 -9.34 -36.61 -2.63
N ASN A 55 -8.03 -36.77 -2.40
CA ASN A 55 -7.44 -38.13 -2.42
C ASN A 55 -6.16 -38.31 -1.60
N GLY A 56 -6.06 -37.64 -0.49
CA GLY A 56 -5.19 -38.01 0.63
C GLY A 56 -3.67 -37.85 0.44
N TYR A 57 -3.18 -37.35 -0.67
CA TYR A 57 -1.76 -37.11 -0.88
C TYR A 57 -1.43 -35.62 -0.98
N PRO A 58 -0.49 -35.11 -0.17
CA PRO A 58 0.00 -33.75 -0.35
C PRO A 58 0.73 -33.68 -1.70
N TYR A 59 0.34 -32.73 -2.54
CA TYR A 59 1.05 -32.45 -3.77
C TYR A 59 2.40 -31.85 -3.39
N ARG A 60 3.46 -32.61 -3.43
CA ARG A 60 4.82 -32.13 -3.34
C ARG A 60 5.23 -31.56 -4.70
N ASP A 61 5.15 -30.25 -4.83
CA ASP A 61 5.91 -29.57 -5.84
C ASP A 61 7.31 -29.33 -5.26
N ASN A 62 8.26 -30.11 -5.71
CA ASN A 62 9.69 -30.06 -5.38
C ASN A 62 10.07 -30.27 -3.91
N ASP A 63 10.93 -31.24 -3.70
CA ASP A 63 11.49 -31.65 -2.38
C ASP A 63 12.45 -30.62 -1.76
N GLU A 64 12.71 -29.47 -2.39
CA GLU A 64 13.60 -28.43 -1.91
C GLU A 64 12.88 -27.08 -1.87
N LEU A 65 12.79 -26.46 -0.69
CA LEU A 65 12.42 -25.05 -0.57
C LEU A 65 13.54 -24.23 -1.21
N PRO A 66 13.29 -23.53 -2.34
CA PRO A 66 14.33 -22.74 -2.96
C PRO A 66 14.69 -21.57 -2.06
N TYR A 67 15.94 -21.44 -1.68
CA TYR A 67 16.41 -20.18 -1.14
C TYR A 67 16.48 -19.15 -2.28
N LEU A 68 16.19 -17.90 -1.96
CA LEU A 68 16.27 -16.77 -2.86
C LEU A 68 17.03 -15.64 -2.17
N LEU A 69 18.08 -15.17 -2.80
CA LEU A 69 18.84 -14.00 -2.38
C LEU A 69 18.91 -13.00 -3.54
N THR A 70 18.57 -11.75 -3.28
CA THR A 70 18.67 -10.67 -4.25
C THR A 70 19.48 -9.51 -3.67
N ALA A 71 20.25 -8.85 -4.51
CA ALA A 71 20.94 -7.62 -4.16
C ALA A 71 20.98 -6.68 -5.37
N SER A 72 20.71 -5.41 -5.15
CA SER A 72 20.75 -4.40 -6.21
C SER A 72 21.24 -3.06 -5.66
N LYS A 73 21.76 -2.23 -6.56
CA LYS A 73 22.17 -0.87 -6.25
C LYS A 73 21.95 0.03 -7.46
N GLY A 74 21.38 1.21 -7.21
CA GLY A 74 21.24 2.28 -8.20
C GLY A 74 22.20 3.44 -7.90
N TRP A 75 22.60 4.12 -8.96
CA TRP A 75 23.44 5.33 -8.90
C TRP A 75 22.79 6.41 -9.77
N LYS A 76 22.59 7.56 -9.17
CA LYS A 76 22.21 8.76 -9.91
C LYS A 76 23.47 9.39 -10.49
N ILE A 77 23.69 9.22 -11.79
CA ILE A 77 24.85 9.74 -12.49
C ILE A 77 24.69 11.25 -12.77
N SER A 78 23.48 11.67 -13.11
CA SER A 78 23.15 13.06 -13.35
C SER A 78 21.65 13.30 -13.05
N PRO A 79 21.15 14.55 -13.09
CA PRO A 79 19.72 14.83 -12.95
C PRO A 79 18.82 14.16 -13.99
N TRP A 80 19.38 13.79 -15.13
CA TRP A 80 18.68 13.20 -16.28
C TRP A 80 19.09 11.74 -16.56
N MET A 81 19.98 11.14 -15.73
CA MET A 81 20.49 9.78 -15.96
C MET A 81 20.64 9.02 -14.64
N ASN A 82 20.03 7.84 -14.59
CA ASN A 82 20.22 6.86 -13.54
C ASN A 82 20.74 5.55 -14.13
N VAL A 83 21.58 4.84 -13.40
CA VAL A 83 22.01 3.48 -13.75
C VAL A 83 21.82 2.58 -12.55
N SER A 84 21.58 1.29 -12.81
CA SER A 84 21.51 0.32 -11.72
C SER A 84 22.07 -1.03 -12.14
N ALA A 85 22.51 -1.78 -11.16
CA ALA A 85 22.96 -3.15 -11.32
C ALA A 85 22.42 -4.00 -10.17
N GLY A 86 22.16 -5.27 -10.45
CA GLY A 86 21.67 -6.19 -9.43
C GLY A 86 21.93 -7.64 -9.82
N GLY A 87 21.81 -8.51 -8.83
CA GLY A 87 21.95 -9.95 -8.97
C GLY A 87 20.92 -10.70 -8.15
N LEU A 88 20.57 -11.87 -8.63
CA LEU A 88 19.67 -12.81 -7.99
C LEU A 88 20.33 -14.19 -8.00
N THR A 89 20.30 -14.87 -6.87
CA THR A 89 20.69 -16.28 -6.77
C THR A 89 19.60 -17.07 -6.05
N ALA A 90 19.29 -18.23 -6.60
CA ALA A 90 18.34 -19.18 -6.04
C ALA A 90 18.92 -20.60 -6.21
N THR A 91 18.27 -21.62 -5.65
CA THR A 91 18.79 -23.01 -5.53
C THR A 91 19.33 -23.59 -6.85
N LYS A 92 18.96 -23.27 -7.98
CA LYS A 92 19.50 -23.74 -9.28
C LYS A 92 19.49 -22.65 -10.33
N TYR A 93 19.35 -21.38 -9.90
CA TYR A 93 19.19 -20.26 -10.82
C TYR A 93 19.99 -19.06 -10.37
N ASN A 94 20.69 -18.43 -11.31
CA ASN A 94 21.41 -17.20 -11.09
C ASN A 94 21.08 -16.18 -12.18
N ALA A 95 20.94 -14.92 -11.83
CA ALA A 95 20.74 -13.85 -12.79
C ALA A 95 21.47 -12.58 -12.38
N LEU A 96 21.90 -11.83 -13.40
CA LEU A 96 22.46 -10.49 -13.26
C LEU A 96 21.66 -9.54 -14.14
N ALA A 97 21.48 -8.31 -13.70
CA ALA A 97 20.83 -7.27 -14.47
C ALA A 97 21.59 -5.95 -14.37
N PHE A 98 21.56 -5.22 -15.47
CA PHE A 98 22.02 -3.85 -15.55
C PHE A 98 20.95 -3.01 -16.24
N SER A 99 20.67 -1.80 -15.71
CA SER A 99 19.75 -0.87 -16.37
C SER A 99 20.32 0.54 -16.43
N ALA A 100 19.88 1.29 -17.42
CA ALA A 100 20.15 2.71 -17.56
C ALA A 100 18.86 3.41 -18.00
N ASP A 101 18.49 4.44 -17.25
CA ASP A 101 17.33 5.29 -17.50
C ASP A 101 17.82 6.70 -17.80
N VAL A 102 17.36 7.26 -18.91
CA VAL A 102 17.78 8.56 -19.41
C VAL A 102 16.57 9.41 -19.74
N SER A 103 16.49 10.59 -19.18
CA SER A 103 15.43 11.58 -19.46
C SER A 103 16.08 12.86 -20.03
N PRO A 104 16.40 12.87 -21.34
CA PRO A 104 17.15 13.98 -21.96
C PRO A 104 16.35 15.28 -21.99
N VAL A 105 15.03 15.18 -22.02
CA VAL A 105 14.08 16.29 -21.86
C VAL A 105 12.96 15.84 -20.90
N SER A 106 12.27 16.80 -20.29
CA SER A 106 11.30 16.54 -19.20
C SER A 106 10.17 15.58 -19.59
N GLU A 107 9.82 15.52 -20.86
CA GLU A 107 8.70 14.72 -21.36
C GLU A 107 9.13 13.36 -21.95
N THR A 108 10.42 13.03 -21.92
CA THR A 108 10.98 11.83 -22.55
C THR A 108 11.66 10.93 -21.52
N LEU A 109 11.39 9.64 -21.58
CA LEU A 109 12.13 8.63 -20.84
C LEU A 109 12.61 7.54 -21.81
N LEU A 110 13.90 7.28 -21.81
CA LEU A 110 14.55 6.16 -22.48
C LEU A 110 15.07 5.21 -21.43
N SER A 111 14.73 3.95 -21.50
CA SER A 111 15.19 2.92 -20.59
C SER A 111 15.83 1.78 -21.34
N SER A 112 16.98 1.31 -20.89
CA SER A 112 17.69 0.14 -21.40
C SER A 112 17.95 -0.82 -20.27
N VAL A 113 17.61 -2.08 -20.47
CA VAL A 113 17.81 -3.16 -19.50
C VAL A 113 18.51 -4.32 -20.18
N ILE A 114 19.56 -4.83 -19.57
CA ILE A 114 20.24 -6.06 -20.00
C ILE A 114 20.21 -7.02 -18.82
N LYS A 115 19.70 -8.23 -19.04
CA LYS A 115 19.69 -9.31 -18.06
C LYS A 115 20.48 -10.50 -18.62
N ALA A 116 21.18 -11.21 -17.76
CA ALA A 116 21.81 -12.49 -18.05
C ALA A 116 21.34 -13.50 -17.01
N SER A 117 20.92 -14.67 -17.46
CA SER A 117 20.48 -15.74 -16.58
C SER A 117 21.15 -17.06 -16.87
N GLN A 118 21.29 -17.87 -15.83
CA GLN A 118 21.75 -19.24 -15.87
C GLN A 118 20.83 -20.10 -15.02
N ASP A 119 20.20 -21.06 -15.65
CA ASP A 119 19.45 -22.14 -15.01
C ASP A 119 20.30 -23.40 -15.04
N SER A 120 20.71 -23.87 -13.86
CA SER A 120 21.53 -25.08 -13.71
C SER A 120 20.68 -26.36 -13.69
N LYS A 121 19.35 -26.28 -13.66
CA LYS A 121 18.46 -27.43 -13.73
C LYS A 121 18.46 -28.03 -15.15
N ASP A 122 18.35 -27.17 -16.16
CA ASP A 122 18.21 -27.55 -17.57
C ASP A 122 19.41 -27.09 -18.41
N ASP A 123 20.52 -26.66 -17.76
CA ASP A 123 21.75 -26.10 -18.34
C ASP A 123 21.49 -24.97 -19.36
N ASN A 124 20.48 -24.16 -19.11
CA ASN A 124 20.14 -23.02 -19.94
C ASN A 124 20.92 -21.77 -19.52
N LYS A 125 21.47 -21.06 -20.51
CA LYS A 125 22.17 -19.78 -20.32
C LYS A 125 21.74 -18.82 -21.41
N GLY A 126 21.42 -17.61 -21.02
CA GLY A 126 21.01 -16.63 -22.00
C GLY A 126 20.95 -15.21 -21.48
N THR A 127 20.60 -14.33 -22.40
CA THR A 127 20.50 -12.89 -22.15
C THR A 127 19.19 -12.35 -22.70
N GLU A 128 18.67 -11.35 -22.03
CA GLU A 128 17.61 -10.47 -22.49
C GLU A 128 18.18 -9.06 -22.62
N ALA A 129 17.87 -8.39 -23.71
CA ALA A 129 18.14 -6.96 -23.89
C ALA A 129 16.83 -6.26 -24.24
N THR A 130 16.43 -5.30 -23.44
CA THR A 130 15.20 -4.51 -23.62
C THR A 130 15.55 -3.04 -23.74
N LEU A 131 14.99 -2.39 -24.76
CA LEU A 131 15.01 -0.95 -24.96
C LEU A 131 13.57 -0.44 -24.95
N SER A 132 13.28 0.58 -24.18
CA SER A 132 11.98 1.23 -24.18
C SER A 132 12.12 2.76 -24.25
N ALA A 133 11.14 3.38 -24.88
CA ALA A 133 11.04 4.82 -24.99
C ALA A 133 9.62 5.26 -24.71
N SER A 134 9.46 6.34 -23.96
CA SER A 134 8.18 7.02 -23.76
C SER A 134 8.36 8.53 -23.97
N TYR A 135 7.36 9.14 -24.58
CA TYR A 135 7.34 10.56 -24.89
C TYR A 135 5.93 11.13 -24.67
N SER A 136 5.83 12.17 -23.89
CA SER A 136 4.55 12.84 -23.57
C SER A 136 4.68 14.34 -23.84
N PRO A 137 4.57 14.78 -25.11
CA PRO A 137 4.86 16.17 -25.54
C PRO A 137 3.89 17.23 -24.99
N GLY A 138 3.07 16.89 -24.04
CA GLY A 138 1.93 17.71 -23.65
C GLY A 138 0.76 17.48 -24.61
N ASN A 139 -0.19 18.42 -24.70
CA ASN A 139 -1.36 18.33 -25.57
C ASN A 139 -2.15 17.00 -25.44
N ASN A 140 -2.06 16.36 -24.28
CA ASN A 140 -2.78 15.10 -23.97
C ASN A 140 -2.41 13.91 -24.88
N ILE A 141 -1.24 13.91 -25.49
CA ILE A 141 -0.71 12.82 -26.31
C ILE A 141 0.37 12.09 -25.49
N SER A 142 0.39 10.76 -25.58
CA SER A 142 1.43 9.91 -25.06
C SER A 142 1.83 8.88 -26.11
N LEU A 143 3.14 8.68 -26.27
CA LEU A 143 3.73 7.72 -27.18
C LEU A 143 4.63 6.80 -26.36
N SER A 144 4.56 5.50 -26.60
CA SER A 144 5.53 4.56 -26.04
C SER A 144 5.85 3.45 -27.00
N ALA A 145 7.08 2.99 -26.96
CA ALA A 145 7.55 1.83 -27.70
C ALA A 145 8.54 1.02 -26.86
N ALA A 146 8.52 -0.29 -27.01
CA ALA A 146 9.49 -1.18 -26.38
C ALA A 146 9.89 -2.30 -27.34
N ALA A 147 11.14 -2.71 -27.24
CA ALA A 147 11.71 -3.82 -27.99
C ALA A 147 12.57 -4.67 -27.05
N SER A 148 12.28 -5.95 -26.95
CA SER A 148 13.05 -6.94 -26.20
C SER A 148 13.57 -8.01 -27.14
N HIS A 149 14.81 -8.42 -26.94
CA HIS A 149 15.43 -9.53 -27.64
C HIS A 149 15.94 -10.56 -26.63
N PHE A 150 15.63 -11.83 -26.88
CA PHE A 150 15.98 -12.94 -26.02
C PHE A 150 16.87 -13.92 -26.76
N THR A 151 17.96 -14.35 -26.16
CA THR A 151 18.72 -15.48 -26.66
C THR A 151 18.03 -16.80 -26.29
N SER A 152 18.27 -17.85 -27.06
CA SER A 152 17.53 -19.12 -26.96
C SER A 152 17.61 -19.84 -25.59
N GLY A 153 18.61 -19.52 -24.79
CA GLY A 153 18.76 -20.10 -23.44
C GLY A 153 18.32 -19.18 -22.30
N TYR A 154 17.80 -17.99 -22.61
CA TYR A 154 17.33 -17.09 -21.56
C TYR A 154 16.06 -17.65 -20.90
N ARG A 155 16.05 -17.61 -19.56
CA ARG A 155 14.91 -17.96 -18.73
C ARG A 155 14.81 -16.97 -17.58
N GLU A 156 13.62 -16.60 -17.20
CA GLU A 156 13.37 -15.98 -15.89
C GLU A 156 13.21 -17.06 -14.82
N LEU A 157 13.35 -16.69 -13.56
CA LEU A 157 13.18 -17.65 -12.46
C LEU A 157 11.79 -18.31 -12.49
N ALA A 158 10.75 -17.54 -12.85
CA ALA A 158 9.38 -18.06 -12.97
C ALA A 158 9.25 -19.11 -14.08
N ASP A 159 10.00 -18.97 -15.16
CA ASP A 159 9.98 -19.90 -16.29
C ASP A 159 10.57 -21.26 -15.92
N THR A 160 11.55 -21.27 -15.00
CA THR A 160 12.19 -22.52 -14.53
C THR A 160 11.26 -23.38 -13.65
N LEU A 161 10.14 -22.79 -13.19
CA LEU A 161 9.11 -23.46 -12.39
C LEU A 161 7.94 -23.98 -13.23
N GLN A 162 7.96 -23.77 -14.55
CA GLN A 162 6.91 -24.18 -15.48
C GLN A 162 7.47 -25.20 -16.47
N ASP A 163 6.73 -26.30 -16.68
CA ASP A 163 7.14 -27.35 -17.62
C ASP A 163 6.81 -26.96 -19.09
N ASP A 164 5.76 -26.13 -19.30
CA ASP A 164 5.30 -25.67 -20.61
C ASP A 164 5.59 -24.18 -20.78
N PHE A 165 6.84 -23.84 -21.09
CA PHE A 165 7.27 -22.46 -21.32
C PHE A 165 7.33 -22.16 -22.82
N ILE A 166 6.57 -21.15 -23.28
CA ILE A 166 6.65 -20.64 -24.64
C ILE A 166 7.82 -19.67 -24.75
N GLN A 167 8.81 -20.02 -25.53
CA GLN A 167 10.00 -19.19 -25.74
C GLN A 167 9.81 -18.21 -26.88
N TYR A 168 9.99 -16.92 -26.57
CA TYR A 168 10.09 -15.88 -27.58
C TYR A 168 11.56 -15.57 -27.91
N SER A 169 11.82 -15.16 -29.13
CA SER A 169 13.11 -14.61 -29.57
C SER A 169 13.11 -13.08 -29.53
N GLY A 170 11.94 -12.45 -29.53
CA GLY A 170 11.78 -11.01 -29.45
C GLY A 170 10.36 -10.61 -29.12
N GLN A 171 10.21 -9.47 -28.47
CA GLN A 171 8.92 -8.84 -28.19
C GLN A 171 9.02 -7.36 -28.55
N TYR A 172 8.04 -6.87 -29.30
CA TYR A 172 7.98 -5.49 -29.76
C TYR A 172 6.60 -4.93 -29.47
N SER A 173 6.54 -3.73 -28.93
CA SER A 173 5.27 -3.06 -28.68
C SER A 173 5.36 -1.56 -28.95
N GLY A 174 4.24 -1.00 -29.38
CA GLY A 174 4.08 0.44 -29.54
C GLY A 174 2.67 0.86 -29.13
N ASN A 175 2.55 2.00 -28.46
CA ASN A 175 1.28 2.54 -28.00
C ASN A 175 1.21 4.02 -28.29
N VAL A 176 0.02 4.47 -28.70
CA VAL A 176 -0.34 5.88 -28.88
C VAL A 176 -1.56 6.15 -28.03
N GLY A 177 -1.42 7.04 -27.08
CA GLY A 177 -2.50 7.53 -26.23
C GLY A 177 -2.86 8.98 -26.58
N TRP A 178 -4.14 9.28 -26.54
CA TRP A 178 -4.67 10.62 -26.66
C TRP A 178 -5.83 10.80 -25.71
N SER A 179 -5.86 11.93 -25.00
CA SER A 179 -6.94 12.24 -24.07
C SER A 179 -7.58 13.60 -24.37
N ASN A 180 -8.88 13.67 -24.19
CA ASN A 180 -9.67 14.87 -24.37
C ASN A 180 -10.76 14.95 -23.29
N ASN A 181 -10.96 16.13 -22.73
CA ASN A 181 -11.95 16.33 -21.65
C ASN A 181 -13.38 16.02 -22.07
N ILE A 182 -13.70 16.19 -23.37
CA ILE A 182 -15.05 15.96 -23.92
C ILE A 182 -15.21 14.52 -24.37
N LEU A 183 -14.23 13.96 -25.08
CA LEU A 183 -14.31 12.64 -25.72
C LEU A 183 -13.76 11.50 -24.85
N GLY A 184 -13.00 11.81 -23.80
CA GLY A 184 -12.32 10.81 -22.97
C GLY A 184 -10.92 10.49 -23.46
N SER A 185 -10.40 9.35 -23.05
CA SER A 185 -9.05 8.89 -23.39
C SER A 185 -9.11 7.72 -24.36
N PHE A 186 -8.26 7.75 -25.36
CA PHE A 186 -8.09 6.70 -26.36
C PHE A 186 -6.66 6.16 -26.29
N ASN A 187 -6.52 4.87 -26.46
CA ASN A 187 -5.22 4.22 -26.59
C ASN A 187 -5.28 3.22 -27.75
N LEU A 188 -4.28 3.27 -28.61
CA LEU A 188 -4.05 2.32 -29.69
C LEU A 188 -2.71 1.65 -29.46
N GLY A 189 -2.71 0.33 -29.34
CA GLY A 189 -1.52 -0.47 -29.12
C GLY A 189 -1.33 -1.51 -30.22
N TYR A 190 -0.07 -1.79 -30.51
CA TYR A 190 0.35 -2.91 -31.34
C TYR A 190 1.44 -3.68 -30.63
N SER A 191 1.36 -5.01 -30.63
CA SER A 191 2.41 -5.87 -30.10
C SER A 191 2.69 -7.05 -31.03
N LEU A 192 3.96 -7.42 -31.11
CA LEU A 192 4.49 -8.56 -31.83
C LEU A 192 5.37 -9.37 -30.90
N ASN A 193 5.01 -10.62 -30.65
CA ASN A 193 5.86 -11.60 -30.00
C ASN A 193 6.39 -12.55 -31.06
N LYS A 194 7.68 -12.54 -31.26
CA LYS A 194 8.37 -13.36 -32.24
C LYS A 194 8.72 -14.70 -31.59
N GLY A 195 8.17 -15.79 -32.14
CA GLY A 195 8.42 -17.13 -31.66
C GLY A 195 9.89 -17.56 -31.84
N SER A 196 10.32 -18.53 -31.06
CA SER A 196 11.64 -19.15 -31.15
C SER A 196 11.49 -20.64 -31.44
N LYS A 197 12.43 -21.21 -32.23
CA LYS A 197 12.56 -22.65 -32.46
C LYS A 197 11.29 -23.36 -32.96
N GLY A 198 10.55 -22.75 -33.91
CA GLY A 198 9.37 -23.37 -34.52
C GLY A 198 8.04 -22.90 -33.93
N GLU A 199 8.06 -22.05 -32.91
CA GLU A 199 6.87 -21.39 -32.42
C GLU A 199 6.43 -20.28 -33.39
N SER A 200 5.12 -20.14 -33.56
CA SER A 200 4.54 -19.09 -34.40
C SER A 200 4.64 -17.70 -33.79
N ASP A 201 4.85 -16.68 -34.62
CA ASP A 201 4.75 -15.29 -34.22
C ASP A 201 3.32 -14.96 -33.79
N THR A 202 3.15 -14.17 -32.77
CA THR A 202 1.83 -13.65 -32.38
C THR A 202 1.80 -12.11 -32.46
N ARG A 203 0.76 -11.57 -33.10
CA ARG A 203 0.57 -10.14 -33.30
C ARG A 203 -0.79 -9.71 -32.76
N TYR A 204 -0.79 -8.65 -32.00
CA TYR A 204 -2.02 -8.10 -31.41
C TYR A 204 -2.17 -6.63 -31.73
N VAL A 205 -3.40 -6.22 -31.98
CA VAL A 205 -3.82 -4.83 -31.97
C VAL A 205 -4.77 -4.65 -30.79
N THR A 206 -4.57 -3.59 -30.03
CA THR A 206 -5.43 -3.21 -28.91
C THR A 206 -5.97 -1.81 -29.14
N VAL A 207 -7.26 -1.63 -28.91
CA VAL A 207 -7.92 -0.31 -28.86
C VAL A 207 -8.62 -0.19 -27.53
N ALA A 208 -8.32 0.85 -26.80
CA ALA A 208 -8.98 1.15 -25.53
C ALA A 208 -9.58 2.57 -25.57
N TRP A 209 -10.74 2.69 -25.00
CA TRP A 209 -11.41 3.96 -24.78
C TRP A 209 -11.94 4.02 -23.36
N GLY A 210 -11.83 5.18 -22.73
CA GLY A 210 -12.37 5.40 -21.41
C GLY A 210 -12.83 6.85 -21.21
N LYS A 211 -13.95 7.01 -20.53
CA LYS A 211 -14.45 8.34 -20.16
C LYS A 211 -15.11 8.31 -18.80
N THR A 212 -14.72 9.29 -17.98
CA THR A 212 -15.37 9.57 -16.70
C THR A 212 -16.35 10.72 -16.87
N PHE A 213 -17.59 10.45 -16.56
CA PHE A 213 -18.67 11.42 -16.46
C PHE A 213 -18.81 11.87 -15.00
N SER A 214 -19.67 12.84 -14.72
CA SER A 214 -19.85 13.33 -13.35
C SER A 214 -20.38 12.27 -12.36
N ARG A 215 -21.09 11.25 -12.84
CA ARG A 215 -21.75 10.23 -12.00
C ARG A 215 -21.33 8.80 -12.29
N PHE A 216 -20.65 8.54 -13.38
CA PHE A 216 -20.23 7.20 -13.76
C PHE A 216 -19.01 7.26 -14.69
N SER A 217 -18.33 6.15 -14.86
CA SER A 217 -17.27 5.98 -15.85
C SER A 217 -17.57 4.77 -16.74
N ILE A 218 -17.14 4.87 -18.00
CA ILE A 218 -17.21 3.76 -18.96
C ILE A 218 -15.80 3.53 -19.49
N THR A 219 -15.44 2.25 -19.62
CA THR A 219 -14.24 1.81 -20.34
C THR A 219 -14.62 0.72 -21.33
N ALA A 220 -14.02 0.78 -22.51
CA ALA A 220 -14.17 -0.24 -23.54
C ALA A 220 -12.78 -0.60 -24.06
N ASN A 221 -12.50 -1.89 -24.18
CA ASN A 221 -11.25 -2.42 -24.69
C ASN A 221 -11.57 -3.47 -25.76
N TRP A 222 -10.85 -3.42 -26.85
CA TRP A 222 -10.86 -4.43 -27.90
C TRP A 222 -9.43 -4.85 -28.20
N GLN A 223 -9.21 -6.15 -28.30
CA GLN A 223 -7.95 -6.75 -28.70
C GLN A 223 -8.21 -7.79 -29.76
N SER A 224 -7.41 -7.77 -30.81
CA SER A 224 -7.46 -8.75 -31.89
C SER A 224 -6.08 -9.32 -32.17
N GLN A 225 -6.04 -10.62 -32.39
CA GLN A 225 -4.85 -11.32 -32.89
C GLN A 225 -4.84 -11.33 -34.41
N LEU A 226 -3.80 -10.75 -35.02
CA LEU A 226 -3.73 -10.57 -36.48
C LEU A 226 -3.26 -11.81 -37.25
N ASN A 227 -2.52 -12.72 -36.59
CA ASN A 227 -2.03 -13.94 -37.23
C ASN A 227 -2.92 -15.12 -36.86
N ARG A 228 -3.66 -15.64 -37.79
CA ARG A 228 -4.32 -16.94 -37.71
C ARG A 228 -3.49 -17.95 -38.51
N ASP A 229 -3.01 -18.99 -37.85
CA ASP A 229 -2.55 -20.17 -38.54
C ASP A 229 -3.77 -21.03 -38.86
N ASP A 230 -4.27 -20.91 -40.08
CA ASP A 230 -5.44 -21.68 -40.57
C ASP A 230 -5.16 -23.19 -40.72
N ASN A 231 -3.93 -23.63 -40.41
CA ASN A 231 -3.49 -25.02 -40.58
C ASN A 231 -3.50 -25.86 -39.30
N ASP A 232 -3.85 -25.28 -38.16
CA ASP A 232 -3.93 -26.04 -36.90
C ASP A 232 -5.29 -26.76 -36.85
N ASN A 233 -5.30 -28.04 -37.30
CA ASN A 233 -6.44 -28.95 -37.15
C ASN A 233 -6.78 -29.32 -35.71
N ASP A 234 -6.07 -28.76 -34.76
CA ASP A 234 -6.41 -28.83 -33.33
C ASP A 234 -7.53 -27.81 -33.06
N ASN A 235 -8.70 -28.32 -32.80
CA ASN A 235 -9.97 -27.64 -32.49
C ASN A 235 -9.88 -26.77 -31.21
N ARG A 236 -8.75 -26.15 -30.96
CA ARG A 236 -8.54 -25.18 -29.89
C ARG A 236 -8.79 -23.80 -30.46
N ASN A 237 -9.94 -23.28 -30.16
CA ASN A 237 -10.37 -21.90 -30.44
C ASN A 237 -9.46 -20.88 -29.66
N THR A 238 -8.15 -20.87 -29.96
CA THR A 238 -7.14 -20.11 -29.25
C THR A 238 -7.04 -18.66 -29.72
N ASN A 239 -7.74 -18.28 -30.78
CA ASN A 239 -7.55 -17.01 -31.48
C ASN A 239 -8.82 -16.18 -31.51
N ALA A 240 -9.27 -15.77 -30.35
CA ALA A 240 -10.50 -15.01 -30.28
C ALA A 240 -10.23 -13.54 -30.01
N ASP A 241 -10.82 -12.71 -30.84
CA ASP A 241 -10.96 -11.30 -30.52
C ASP A 241 -11.58 -11.16 -29.12
N MET A 242 -10.99 -10.29 -28.32
CA MET A 242 -11.48 -9.99 -27.00
C MET A 242 -12.12 -8.60 -27.00
N PHE A 243 -13.32 -8.53 -26.52
CA PHE A 243 -14.04 -7.30 -26.30
C PHE A 243 -14.45 -7.21 -24.81
N TYR A 244 -14.17 -6.09 -24.19
CA TYR A 244 -14.50 -5.85 -22.79
C TYR A 244 -15.08 -4.44 -22.64
N VAL A 245 -16.24 -4.35 -22.04
CA VAL A 245 -16.85 -3.08 -21.64
C VAL A 245 -17.16 -3.12 -20.15
N ASN A 246 -16.87 -2.05 -19.47
CA ASN A 246 -17.18 -1.87 -18.06
C ASN A 246 -17.79 -0.49 -17.85
N MET A 247 -18.87 -0.45 -17.09
CA MET A 247 -19.47 0.77 -16.56
C MET A 247 -19.38 0.74 -15.03
N SER A 248 -18.95 1.82 -14.40
CA SER A 248 -18.88 1.91 -12.95
C SER A 248 -19.45 3.22 -12.42
N VAL A 249 -20.15 3.14 -11.30
CA VAL A 249 -20.83 4.23 -10.61
C VAL A 249 -20.27 4.33 -9.19
N PRO A 250 -19.64 5.44 -8.81
CA PRO A 250 -19.24 5.68 -7.42
C PRO A 250 -20.48 6.07 -6.58
N ILE A 251 -20.66 5.43 -5.43
CA ILE A 251 -21.74 5.66 -4.47
C ILE A 251 -21.12 5.80 -3.08
N GLY A 252 -20.81 7.04 -2.67
CA GLY A 252 -20.07 7.30 -1.43
C GLY A 252 -18.69 6.65 -1.45
N SER A 253 -18.37 5.82 -0.46
CA SER A 253 -17.13 5.05 -0.38
C SER A 253 -17.15 3.77 -1.24
N GLN A 254 -18.24 3.51 -1.94
CA GLN A 254 -18.45 2.29 -2.70
C GLN A 254 -18.44 2.57 -4.20
N ARG A 255 -18.11 1.55 -4.99
CA ARG A 255 -18.22 1.56 -6.44
C ARG A 255 -18.98 0.33 -6.88
N VAL A 256 -20.05 0.55 -7.65
CA VAL A 256 -20.84 -0.52 -8.27
C VAL A 256 -20.59 -0.47 -9.77
N GLY A 257 -20.35 -1.62 -10.38
CA GLY A 257 -20.09 -1.72 -11.82
C GLY A 257 -20.80 -2.90 -12.44
N ALA A 258 -21.00 -2.76 -13.74
CA ALA A 258 -21.44 -3.84 -14.62
C ALA A 258 -20.43 -3.99 -15.74
N TYR A 259 -20.13 -5.21 -16.14
CA TYR A 259 -19.21 -5.49 -17.23
C TYR A 259 -19.70 -6.60 -18.13
N MET A 260 -19.21 -6.56 -19.36
CA MET A 260 -19.40 -7.59 -20.38
C MET A 260 -18.05 -7.89 -21.00
N ARG A 261 -17.73 -9.16 -21.15
CA ARG A 261 -16.50 -9.66 -21.77
C ARG A 261 -16.88 -10.72 -22.77
N LYS A 262 -16.37 -10.58 -23.97
CA LYS A 262 -16.46 -11.59 -25.02
C LYS A 262 -15.07 -11.97 -25.50
N GLN A 263 -14.78 -13.27 -25.60
CA GLN A 263 -13.54 -13.80 -26.14
C GLN A 263 -13.85 -15.05 -26.95
N GLY A 264 -13.81 -14.92 -28.27
CA GLY A 264 -14.29 -15.96 -29.16
C GLY A 264 -15.74 -16.31 -28.93
N ASP A 265 -16.01 -17.57 -28.64
CA ASP A 265 -17.34 -18.07 -28.34
C ASP A 265 -17.74 -17.89 -26.87
N SER A 266 -16.79 -17.52 -26.01
CA SER A 266 -17.04 -17.31 -24.58
C SER A 266 -17.56 -15.90 -24.34
N GLU A 267 -18.74 -15.79 -23.75
CA GLU A 267 -19.38 -14.52 -23.41
C GLU A 267 -19.75 -14.48 -21.92
N HIS A 268 -19.25 -13.48 -21.22
CA HIS A 268 -19.49 -13.29 -19.80
C HIS A 268 -20.08 -11.92 -19.54
N SER A 269 -21.03 -11.85 -18.64
CA SER A 269 -21.55 -10.59 -18.10
C SER A 269 -21.58 -10.64 -16.58
N GLY A 270 -21.27 -9.53 -15.94
CA GLY A 270 -21.17 -9.52 -14.50
C GLY A 270 -21.51 -8.19 -13.87
N LEU A 271 -21.81 -8.28 -12.59
CA LEU A 271 -21.96 -7.15 -11.69
C LEU A 271 -20.85 -7.23 -10.63
N GLN A 272 -20.31 -6.09 -10.25
CA GLN A 272 -19.31 -6.01 -9.20
C GLN A 272 -19.59 -4.85 -8.28
N SER A 273 -19.27 -5.03 -7.01
CA SER A 273 -19.27 -3.95 -6.03
C SER A 273 -18.01 -4.02 -5.20
N SER A 274 -17.37 -2.89 -4.98
CA SER A 274 -16.21 -2.79 -4.12
C SER A 274 -16.27 -1.48 -3.34
N GLY A 275 -15.64 -1.46 -2.18
CA GLY A 275 -15.61 -0.27 -1.35
C GLY A 275 -14.97 -0.50 -0.01
N THR A 276 -15.05 0.52 0.85
CA THR A 276 -14.60 0.46 2.23
C THR A 276 -15.80 0.46 3.17
N ILE A 277 -15.75 -0.41 4.16
CA ILE A 277 -16.74 -0.49 5.26
C ILE A 277 -16.26 0.43 6.39
N SER A 278 -14.97 0.41 6.68
CA SER A 278 -14.25 1.32 7.58
C SER A 278 -12.92 1.71 6.91
N PRO A 279 -12.13 2.64 7.46
CA PRO A 279 -10.80 2.97 6.95
C PRO A 279 -9.89 1.74 6.78
N GLU A 280 -10.04 0.74 7.64
CA GLU A 280 -9.21 -0.46 7.67
C GLU A 280 -9.81 -1.60 6.83
N VAL A 281 -11.14 -1.63 6.65
CA VAL A 281 -11.84 -2.77 6.06
C VAL A 281 -12.35 -2.44 4.67
N SER A 282 -11.89 -3.18 3.67
CA SER A 282 -12.36 -3.12 2.29
C SER A 282 -12.95 -4.45 1.84
N TYR A 283 -13.88 -4.37 0.89
CA TYR A 283 -14.51 -5.54 0.31
C TYR A 283 -14.58 -5.44 -1.21
N SER A 284 -14.67 -6.59 -1.86
CA SER A 284 -15.04 -6.72 -3.26
C SER A 284 -15.94 -7.94 -3.42
N ILE A 285 -17.03 -7.77 -4.13
CA ILE A 285 -17.95 -8.85 -4.51
C ILE A 285 -18.21 -8.78 -6.00
N ALA A 286 -18.29 -9.92 -6.66
CA ALA A 286 -18.63 -10.03 -8.06
C ALA A 286 -19.59 -11.20 -8.27
N ALA A 287 -20.53 -11.02 -9.19
CA ALA A 287 -21.40 -12.06 -9.72
C ALA A 287 -21.25 -12.04 -11.23
N GLU A 288 -20.91 -13.16 -11.82
CA GLU A 288 -20.70 -13.32 -13.26
C GLU A 288 -21.54 -14.47 -13.79
N ARG A 289 -22.07 -14.30 -14.96
CA ARG A 289 -22.72 -15.35 -15.76
C ARG A 289 -21.92 -15.58 -17.02
N ASP A 290 -21.48 -16.81 -17.20
CA ASP A 290 -21.01 -17.34 -18.48
C ASP A 290 -22.24 -17.71 -19.32
N MET A 291 -22.47 -16.96 -20.42
CA MET A 291 -23.61 -17.18 -21.28
C MET A 291 -23.38 -18.33 -22.24
N SER A 292 -22.13 -18.72 -22.47
CA SER A 292 -21.77 -19.80 -23.39
C SER A 292 -21.99 -21.17 -22.74
N ASP A 293 -21.55 -21.33 -21.50
CA ASP A 293 -21.68 -22.57 -20.73
C ASP A 293 -22.91 -22.54 -19.80
N ASN A 294 -23.62 -21.42 -19.74
CA ASN A 294 -24.79 -21.19 -18.87
C ASN A 294 -24.47 -21.39 -17.38
N GLU A 295 -23.25 -21.04 -16.97
CA GLU A 295 -22.77 -21.15 -15.60
C GLU A 295 -22.79 -19.79 -14.89
N ASN A 296 -23.02 -19.81 -13.58
CA ASN A 296 -22.89 -18.62 -12.74
C ASN A 296 -21.66 -18.76 -11.85
N SER A 297 -20.96 -17.66 -11.64
CA SER A 297 -19.90 -17.56 -10.63
C SER A 297 -20.15 -16.41 -9.67
N PHE A 298 -19.75 -16.60 -8.42
CA PHE A 298 -19.79 -15.59 -7.39
C PHE A 298 -18.43 -15.56 -6.70
N ASP A 299 -17.87 -14.38 -6.58
CA ASP A 299 -16.60 -14.16 -5.90
C ASP A 299 -16.75 -13.02 -4.89
N GLY A 300 -16.21 -13.24 -3.70
CA GLY A 300 -16.15 -12.24 -2.64
C GLY A 300 -14.78 -12.21 -2.00
N SER A 301 -14.31 -11.01 -1.68
CA SER A 301 -13.11 -10.81 -0.90
C SER A 301 -13.32 -9.73 0.16
N LEU A 302 -12.70 -9.93 1.30
CA LEU A 302 -12.62 -8.99 2.41
C LEU A 302 -11.14 -8.80 2.75
N SER A 303 -10.72 -7.56 2.87
CA SER A 303 -9.38 -7.22 3.36
C SER A 303 -9.50 -6.32 4.57
N ASP A 304 -8.76 -6.64 5.62
CA ASP A 304 -8.73 -5.90 6.87
C ASP A 304 -7.27 -5.59 7.24
N ASN A 305 -6.96 -4.31 7.43
CA ASN A 305 -5.68 -3.84 7.92
C ASN A 305 -5.69 -3.82 9.45
N LEU A 306 -5.52 -4.98 10.06
CA LEU A 306 -5.34 -5.10 11.50
C LEU A 306 -4.06 -4.38 11.95
N HIS A 307 -3.99 -3.97 13.21
CA HIS A 307 -2.85 -3.17 13.72
C HIS A 307 -1.46 -3.80 13.51
N PHE A 308 -1.38 -5.13 13.39
CA PHE A 308 -0.10 -5.86 13.32
C PHE A 308 0.00 -6.85 12.16
N THR A 309 -1.04 -6.96 11.33
CA THR A 309 -1.09 -7.85 10.16
C THR A 309 -2.24 -7.42 9.26
N GLN A 310 -2.16 -7.77 7.98
CA GLN A 310 -3.28 -7.66 7.05
C GLN A 310 -3.94 -9.02 6.93
N LEU A 311 -5.25 -9.07 7.09
CA LEU A 311 -6.08 -10.24 6.85
C LEU A 311 -6.78 -10.09 5.50
N GLY A 312 -6.61 -11.07 4.63
CA GLY A 312 -7.40 -11.22 3.41
C GLY A 312 -8.21 -12.50 3.47
N LEU A 313 -9.49 -12.39 3.21
CA LEU A 313 -10.41 -13.52 3.07
C LEU A 313 -11.01 -13.49 1.68
N ASN A 314 -11.08 -14.64 1.03
CA ASN A 314 -11.79 -14.77 -0.24
C ASN A 314 -12.61 -16.05 -0.26
N ALA A 315 -13.76 -15.98 -0.91
CA ALA A 315 -14.63 -17.11 -1.17
C ALA A 315 -15.25 -16.95 -2.54
N GLY A 316 -15.38 -18.04 -3.28
CA GLY A 316 -15.99 -18.01 -4.60
C GLY A 316 -16.61 -19.35 -4.99
N THR A 317 -17.50 -19.28 -5.97
CA THR A 317 -18.10 -20.46 -6.60
C THR A 317 -18.05 -20.27 -8.11
N THR A 318 -17.84 -21.35 -8.86
CA THR A 318 -17.95 -21.36 -10.32
C THR A 318 -18.74 -22.59 -10.74
N GLY A 319 -19.86 -22.36 -11.41
CA GLY A 319 -20.82 -23.42 -11.68
C GLY A 319 -21.42 -24.01 -10.41
N ASN A 320 -21.89 -25.25 -10.48
CA ASN A 320 -22.57 -25.93 -9.36
C ASN A 320 -21.60 -26.58 -8.37
N ASP A 321 -20.38 -26.96 -8.79
CA ASP A 321 -19.53 -27.88 -8.03
C ASP A 321 -18.19 -27.27 -7.59
N ASN A 322 -17.72 -26.18 -8.20
CA ASN A 322 -16.42 -25.61 -7.90
C ASN A 322 -16.56 -24.50 -6.84
N LYS A 323 -15.99 -24.74 -5.66
CA LYS A 323 -15.93 -23.76 -4.56
C LYS A 323 -14.47 -23.53 -4.19
N ASN A 324 -14.12 -22.28 -3.98
CA ASN A 324 -12.80 -21.89 -3.52
C ASN A 324 -12.94 -21.01 -2.26
N TYR A 325 -12.05 -21.25 -1.32
CA TYR A 325 -11.93 -20.45 -0.11
C TYR A 325 -10.46 -20.15 0.13
N GLY A 326 -10.15 -18.96 0.55
CA GLY A 326 -8.79 -18.59 0.89
C GLY A 326 -8.75 -17.64 2.07
N ALA A 327 -7.70 -17.81 2.88
CA ALA A 327 -7.34 -16.85 3.91
C ALA A 327 -5.86 -16.51 3.75
N ARG A 328 -5.53 -15.24 3.84
CA ARG A 328 -4.16 -14.73 3.75
C ARG A 328 -3.89 -13.82 4.93
N LEU A 329 -2.77 -14.08 5.60
CA LEU A 329 -2.18 -13.14 6.55
C LEU A 329 -0.88 -12.61 5.94
N SER A 330 -0.69 -11.32 5.97
CA SER A 330 0.53 -10.67 5.50
C SER A 330 0.94 -9.54 6.44
N GLY A 331 2.22 -9.22 6.47
CA GLY A 331 2.78 -8.19 7.34
C GLY A 331 4.28 -8.31 7.42
N GLY A 332 4.88 -7.57 8.37
CA GLY A 332 6.30 -7.58 8.64
C GLY A 332 6.60 -7.97 10.07
N VAL A 333 7.80 -8.50 10.30
CA VAL A 333 8.32 -8.81 11.63
C VAL A 333 9.71 -8.20 11.75
N LEU A 334 9.90 -7.32 12.73
CA LEU A 334 11.18 -6.72 13.04
C LEU A 334 11.74 -7.26 14.34
N ALA A 335 12.89 -7.93 14.28
CA ALA A 335 13.68 -8.30 15.45
C ALA A 335 14.71 -7.19 15.73
N HIS A 336 14.76 -6.71 16.96
CA HIS A 336 15.66 -5.63 17.38
C HIS A 336 16.14 -5.87 18.82
N SER A 337 17.10 -5.07 19.30
CA SER A 337 17.75 -5.26 20.62
C SER A 337 16.79 -5.30 21.82
N LYS A 338 15.58 -4.75 21.68
CA LYS A 338 14.57 -4.73 22.75
C LYS A 338 13.44 -5.75 22.55
N GLY A 339 13.54 -6.66 21.55
CA GLY A 339 12.55 -7.71 21.29
C GLY A 339 12.09 -7.79 19.83
N VAL A 340 10.82 -8.12 19.64
CA VAL A 340 10.20 -8.26 18.32
C VAL A 340 8.98 -7.35 18.26
N THR A 341 8.82 -6.65 17.16
CA THR A 341 7.65 -5.81 16.85
C THR A 341 7.08 -6.21 15.49
N PHE A 342 5.78 -6.31 15.40
CA PHE A 342 5.06 -6.66 14.18
C PHE A 342 4.62 -5.39 13.44
N SER A 343 4.48 -5.51 12.12
CA SER A 343 3.97 -4.47 11.23
C SER A 343 2.83 -5.03 10.39
N SER A 344 1.78 -4.28 10.20
CA SER A 344 0.71 -4.63 9.26
C SER A 344 1.17 -4.66 7.81
N TYR A 345 2.21 -3.93 7.49
CA TYR A 345 2.76 -3.90 6.13
C TYR A 345 4.11 -4.61 6.06
N PRO A 346 4.48 -5.17 4.89
CA PRO A 346 5.83 -5.65 4.66
C PRO A 346 6.85 -4.54 4.92
N ILE A 347 7.97 -4.90 5.53
CA ILE A 347 9.03 -3.94 5.89
C ILE A 347 9.99 -3.83 4.71
N ASP A 348 10.16 -2.62 4.20
CA ASP A 348 11.09 -2.28 3.14
C ASP A 348 12.54 -2.16 3.67
N ASP A 349 13.47 -1.81 2.80
CA ASP A 349 14.89 -1.61 3.15
C ASP A 349 15.17 -0.33 3.96
N THR A 350 14.30 0.67 3.85
CA THR A 350 14.40 1.96 4.54
C THR A 350 13.17 2.15 5.42
N PHE A 351 13.33 1.94 6.71
CA PHE A 351 12.23 1.89 7.67
C PHE A 351 12.60 2.55 9.01
N ALA A 352 11.64 2.66 9.92
CA ALA A 352 11.92 3.14 11.27
C ALA A 352 11.25 2.28 12.36
N LEU A 353 11.88 2.29 13.53
CA LEU A 353 11.29 1.81 14.77
C LEU A 353 10.91 3.02 15.64
N VAL A 354 9.62 3.13 15.92
CA VAL A 354 9.10 4.12 16.88
C VAL A 354 9.07 3.51 18.27
N SER A 355 9.33 4.33 19.29
CA SER A 355 9.18 3.96 20.69
C SER A 355 8.64 5.13 21.51
N LEU A 356 7.74 4.82 22.43
CA LEU A 356 7.28 5.73 23.48
C LEU A 356 8.07 5.47 24.77
N ASP A 357 8.21 6.48 25.64
CA ASP A 357 8.83 6.32 26.97
C ASP A 357 8.03 5.36 27.85
N GLU A 358 6.70 5.41 27.72
CA GLU A 358 5.77 4.58 28.46
C GLU A 358 5.25 3.42 27.62
N LYS A 359 4.83 2.34 28.28
CA LYS A 359 4.23 1.15 27.62
C LYS A 359 2.76 1.40 27.28
N VAL A 360 2.53 2.24 26.30
CA VAL A 360 1.18 2.59 25.82
C VAL A 360 0.91 1.87 24.51
N SER A 361 -0.09 1.00 24.51
CA SER A 361 -0.51 0.24 23.31
C SER A 361 -1.63 0.93 22.56
N ASN A 362 -1.79 0.56 21.30
CA ASN A 362 -2.86 1.05 20.41
C ASN A 362 -2.87 2.57 20.20
N VAL A 363 -1.70 3.20 20.29
CA VAL A 363 -1.54 4.59 19.87
C VAL A 363 -1.27 4.60 18.37
N GLU A 364 -2.10 5.30 17.65
CA GLU A 364 -1.98 5.48 16.20
C GLU A 364 -0.88 6.51 15.90
N ILE A 365 -0.07 6.18 14.94
CA ILE A 365 1.03 7.03 14.46
C ILE A 365 0.88 7.15 12.95
N SER A 366 0.59 8.35 12.48
CA SER A 366 0.49 8.67 11.07
C SER A 366 1.87 8.80 10.45
N THR A 367 2.07 8.15 9.32
CA THR A 367 3.34 8.09 8.59
C THR A 367 3.13 8.24 7.09
N PRO A 368 4.16 8.55 6.30
CA PRO A 368 4.04 8.61 4.84
C PRO A 368 3.62 7.29 4.17
N SER A 369 3.85 6.15 4.84
CA SER A 369 3.49 4.81 4.35
C SER A 369 2.13 4.31 4.85
N GLY A 370 1.38 5.12 5.59
CA GLY A 370 0.12 4.78 6.23
C GLY A 370 0.22 4.80 7.75
N ASP A 371 -0.88 4.55 8.41
CA ASP A 371 -0.96 4.57 9.86
C ASP A 371 -0.45 3.26 10.45
N VAL A 372 0.28 3.36 11.56
CA VAL A 372 0.82 2.23 12.33
C VAL A 372 0.47 2.40 13.80
N TRP A 373 0.38 1.30 14.53
CA TRP A 373 -0.06 1.30 15.93
C TRP A 373 1.00 0.75 16.86
N THR A 374 1.08 1.30 18.07
CA THR A 374 2.00 0.83 19.09
C THR A 374 1.54 -0.50 19.69
N ASP A 375 2.51 -1.38 19.89
CA ASP A 375 2.34 -2.64 20.61
C ASP A 375 2.22 -2.44 22.13
N ARG A 376 2.04 -3.53 22.87
CA ARG A 376 1.96 -3.51 24.35
C ARG A 376 3.21 -2.95 25.06
N TRP A 377 4.28 -2.73 24.36
CA TRP A 377 5.52 -2.13 24.90
C TRP A 377 5.74 -0.70 24.43
N GLY A 378 4.73 -0.08 23.78
CA GLY A 378 4.81 1.28 23.26
C GLY A 378 5.69 1.39 22.01
N ARG A 379 5.73 0.37 21.15
CA ARG A 379 6.58 0.34 19.95
C ARG A 379 5.75 0.11 18.70
N ALA A 380 6.18 0.74 17.61
CA ALA A 380 5.59 0.53 16.29
C ALA A 380 6.70 0.49 15.22
N VAL A 381 6.47 -0.22 14.15
CA VAL A 381 7.35 -0.23 12.97
C VAL A 381 6.71 0.63 11.88
N ILE A 382 7.44 1.62 11.39
CA ILE A 382 7.11 2.33 10.16
C ILE A 382 7.75 1.53 9.03
N PRO A 383 6.95 0.84 8.20
CA PRO A 383 7.48 -0.18 7.29
C PRO A 383 8.29 0.39 6.14
N SER A 384 8.02 1.64 5.75
CA SER A 384 8.72 2.29 4.64
C SER A 384 8.87 3.78 4.89
N LEU A 385 10.05 4.30 4.64
CA LEU A 385 10.35 5.73 4.67
C LEU A 385 10.96 6.18 3.33
N PRO A 386 10.58 7.36 2.83
CA PRO A 386 11.18 7.91 1.62
C PRO A 386 12.67 8.23 1.89
N ALA A 387 13.55 7.56 1.14
CA ALA A 387 14.99 7.81 1.26
C ALA A 387 15.35 9.23 0.79
N TYR A 388 16.22 9.90 1.55
CA TYR A 388 16.73 11.26 1.28
C TYR A 388 15.66 12.37 1.27
N HIS A 389 14.47 12.09 1.80
CA HIS A 389 13.39 13.05 1.95
C HIS A 389 12.93 13.15 3.41
N ASN A 390 12.39 14.30 3.76
CA ASN A 390 11.79 14.48 5.08
C ASN A 390 10.48 13.70 5.17
N ALA A 391 10.40 12.78 6.11
CA ALA A 391 9.21 12.04 6.47
C ALA A 391 8.63 12.64 7.77
N ARG A 392 7.38 13.09 7.72
CA ARG A 392 6.65 13.53 8.91
C ARG A 392 6.00 12.30 9.56
N ILE A 393 6.24 12.15 10.84
CA ILE A 393 5.71 11.10 11.70
C ILE A 393 4.97 11.81 12.82
N GLU A 394 3.69 11.47 13.02
CA GLU A 394 2.82 12.19 13.93
C GLU A 394 1.98 11.22 14.77
N ILE A 395 1.95 11.45 16.09
CA ILE A 395 1.06 10.73 16.99
C ILE A 395 -0.35 11.30 16.86
N ASN A 396 -1.33 10.42 16.61
CA ASN A 396 -2.73 10.78 16.74
C ASN A 396 -3.11 10.85 18.22
N THR A 397 -3.19 12.07 18.74
CA THR A 397 -3.46 12.32 20.17
C THR A 397 -4.85 11.87 20.60
N GLU A 398 -5.79 11.67 19.68
CA GLU A 398 -7.14 11.16 19.98
C GLU A 398 -7.11 9.70 20.44
N THR A 399 -6.08 8.95 20.04
CA THR A 399 -5.89 7.54 20.39
C THR A 399 -5.11 7.34 21.70
N LEU A 400 -4.57 8.40 22.26
CA LEU A 400 -3.89 8.34 23.55
C LEU A 400 -4.88 8.02 24.67
N PRO A 401 -4.49 7.20 25.67
CA PRO A 401 -5.24 7.06 26.91
C PRO A 401 -5.45 8.43 27.56
N LYS A 402 -6.58 8.60 28.23
CA LYS A 402 -6.97 9.89 28.81
C LYS A 402 -5.97 10.46 29.84
N ASN A 403 -5.17 9.60 30.45
CA ASN A 403 -4.13 9.97 31.39
C ASN A 403 -2.73 10.15 30.77
N ILE A 404 -2.61 10.01 29.46
CA ILE A 404 -1.32 10.19 28.76
C ILE A 404 -1.36 11.47 27.94
N ASP A 405 -0.28 12.22 28.01
CA ASP A 405 -0.02 13.39 27.19
C ASP A 405 1.29 13.22 26.42
N VAL A 406 1.52 14.00 25.39
CA VAL A 406 2.75 13.95 24.61
C VAL A 406 3.40 15.33 24.58
N ASN A 407 4.70 15.39 24.86
CA ASN A 407 5.45 16.65 24.84
C ASN A 407 5.52 17.26 23.44
N ASN A 408 5.82 16.40 22.45
CA ASN A 408 5.85 16.76 21.05
C ASN A 408 5.36 15.56 20.24
N GLY A 409 4.19 15.68 19.63
CA GLY A 409 3.56 14.61 18.85
C GLY A 409 4.08 14.51 17.42
N ILE A 410 5.04 15.32 16.99
CA ILE A 410 5.54 15.37 15.61
C ILE A 410 7.04 15.15 15.60
N SER A 411 7.50 14.26 14.73
CA SER A 411 8.91 14.04 14.42
C SER A 411 9.15 14.10 12.91
N ILE A 412 10.21 14.75 12.49
CA ILE A 412 10.63 14.80 11.08
C ILE A 412 11.92 14.02 10.94
N VAL A 413 11.90 13.00 10.11
CA VAL A 413 13.04 12.10 9.89
C VAL A 413 13.46 12.14 8.43
N ALA A 414 14.76 12.28 8.18
CA ALA A 414 15.36 12.14 6.86
C ALA A 414 16.28 10.91 6.88
N SER A 415 15.86 9.83 6.26
CA SER A 415 16.60 8.56 6.23
C SER A 415 17.40 8.44 4.94
N GLY A 416 18.61 7.88 5.03
CA GLY A 416 19.32 7.40 3.84
C GLY A 416 18.72 6.09 3.35
N HIS A 417 18.94 5.74 2.08
CA HIS A 417 18.51 4.46 1.54
C HIS A 417 19.16 3.29 2.31
N GLY A 418 18.36 2.30 2.66
CA GLY A 418 18.79 1.15 3.47
C GLY A 418 19.01 1.46 4.96
N ALA A 419 18.61 2.63 5.43
CA ALA A 419 18.81 3.02 6.82
C ALA A 419 17.64 2.59 7.71
N VAL A 420 17.98 2.19 8.94
CA VAL A 420 17.00 1.96 10.01
C VAL A 420 17.03 3.17 10.95
N SER A 421 15.95 3.94 10.94
CA SER A 421 15.82 5.11 11.80
C SER A 421 15.13 4.76 13.12
N GLN A 422 15.52 5.44 14.19
CA GLN A 422 14.83 5.33 15.48
C GLN A 422 14.11 6.65 15.76
N VAL A 423 12.83 6.55 16.07
CA VAL A 423 11.98 7.69 16.43
C VAL A 423 11.51 7.48 17.86
N HIS A 424 11.70 8.50 18.67
CA HIS A 424 11.36 8.45 20.07
C HIS A 424 10.40 9.59 20.40
N PHE A 425 9.28 9.25 21.04
CA PHE A 425 8.32 10.23 21.54
C PHE A 425 8.27 10.17 23.05
N SER A 426 8.41 11.34 23.68
CA SER A 426 8.28 11.47 25.12
C SER A 426 6.83 11.70 25.48
N VAL A 427 6.29 10.80 26.25
CA VAL A 427 4.93 10.85 26.78
C VAL A 427 4.95 11.08 28.29
N ILE A 428 3.93 11.74 28.78
CA ILE A 428 3.80 12.10 30.19
C ILE A 428 2.52 11.48 30.72
N ASN A 429 2.64 10.75 31.81
CA ASN A 429 1.46 10.30 32.55
C ASN A 429 0.95 11.45 33.43
N THR A 430 -0.27 11.86 33.25
CA THR A 430 -0.90 12.98 33.92
C THR A 430 -2.16 12.55 34.66
N ARG A 431 -2.46 13.20 35.76
CA ARG A 431 -3.75 13.07 36.45
C ARG A 431 -4.42 14.43 36.52
N ARG A 432 -5.44 14.62 35.71
CA ARG A 432 -6.15 15.89 35.57
C ARG A 432 -7.37 15.91 36.44
N ILE A 433 -7.57 17.03 37.11
CA ILE A 433 -8.78 17.24 37.93
C ILE A 433 -9.45 18.58 37.62
N MET A 434 -10.75 18.58 37.74
CA MET A 434 -11.57 19.76 37.84
C MET A 434 -11.91 19.96 39.35
N LEU A 435 -11.27 20.93 39.96
CA LEU A 435 -11.38 21.17 41.39
C LEU A 435 -12.48 22.20 41.65
N HIS A 436 -13.55 21.77 42.32
CA HIS A 436 -14.62 22.63 42.82
C HIS A 436 -14.24 23.14 44.20
N VAL A 437 -13.87 24.43 44.28
CA VAL A 437 -13.33 25.05 45.48
C VAL A 437 -14.43 25.82 46.21
N SER A 438 -14.67 25.47 47.48
CA SER A 438 -15.47 26.26 48.42
C SER A 438 -14.55 26.95 49.44
N ARG A 439 -14.89 28.17 49.86
CA ARG A 439 -14.14 28.88 50.95
C ARG A 439 -14.82 28.69 52.28
N GLN A 440 -14.03 28.62 53.35
CA GLN A 440 -14.57 28.47 54.71
C GLN A 440 -15.35 29.71 55.21
N ASP A 441 -15.05 30.88 54.67
CA ASP A 441 -15.71 32.15 55.00
C ASP A 441 -17.00 32.43 54.21
N ASN A 442 -17.58 31.41 53.56
CA ASN A 442 -18.67 31.49 52.57
C ASN A 442 -18.35 32.38 51.35
N GLY A 443 -17.09 32.78 51.17
CA GLY A 443 -16.63 33.42 49.96
C GLY A 443 -16.47 32.44 48.78
N ILE A 444 -16.30 32.97 47.59
CA ILE A 444 -16.07 32.21 46.38
C ILE A 444 -14.68 32.56 45.85
N LEU A 445 -13.91 31.58 45.38
CA LEU A 445 -12.71 31.84 44.62
C LEU A 445 -13.15 32.45 43.27
N THR A 446 -12.81 33.70 43.04
CA THR A 446 -13.29 34.42 41.84
C THR A 446 -12.60 33.94 40.59
N LYS A 447 -13.33 33.95 39.49
CA LYS A 447 -12.79 33.70 38.15
C LYS A 447 -11.58 34.58 37.87
N GLY A 448 -10.51 34.00 37.30
CA GLY A 448 -9.25 34.70 37.03
C GLY A 448 -8.26 34.70 38.21
N SER A 449 -8.64 34.26 39.43
CA SER A 449 -7.69 34.08 40.54
C SER A 449 -6.59 33.10 40.14
N SER A 450 -5.35 33.48 40.38
CA SER A 450 -4.20 32.61 40.11
C SER A 450 -3.99 31.61 41.23
N VAL A 451 -3.59 30.40 40.88
CA VAL A 451 -3.17 29.34 41.80
C VAL A 451 -1.67 29.14 41.63
N VAL A 452 -0.93 29.21 42.72
CA VAL A 452 0.53 29.09 42.76
C VAL A 452 0.96 27.95 43.70
N ASP A 453 2.16 27.43 43.48
CA ASP A 453 2.78 26.48 44.39
C ASP A 453 3.40 27.18 45.64
N SER A 454 3.94 26.40 46.56
CA SER A 454 4.59 26.90 47.77
C SER A 454 5.83 27.78 47.51
N LYS A 455 6.35 27.81 46.27
CA LYS A 455 7.48 28.64 45.85
C LYS A 455 7.03 29.89 45.09
N GLY A 456 5.73 30.05 44.88
CA GLY A 456 5.15 31.15 44.11
C GLY A 456 5.13 30.94 42.61
N ASN A 457 5.45 29.73 42.11
CA ASN A 457 5.33 29.42 40.68
C ASN A 457 3.86 29.25 40.30
N TYR A 458 3.49 29.81 39.16
CA TYR A 458 2.14 29.68 38.63
C TYR A 458 1.83 28.20 38.26
N VAL A 459 0.65 27.73 38.67
CA VAL A 459 0.16 26.39 38.42
C VAL A 459 -1.10 26.39 37.55
N ALA A 460 -2.10 27.20 37.91
CA ALA A 460 -3.38 27.27 37.23
C ALA A 460 -4.08 28.61 37.45
N THR A 461 -5.20 28.82 36.78
CA THR A 461 -6.13 29.93 37.01
C THR A 461 -7.53 29.38 37.21
N ALA A 462 -8.30 30.02 38.10
CA ALA A 462 -9.73 29.72 38.24
C ALA A 462 -10.46 30.07 36.93
N ILE A 463 -10.99 29.06 36.25
CA ILE A 463 -11.67 29.18 34.93
C ILE A 463 -13.07 29.76 35.06
N GLU A 464 -13.72 29.47 36.19
CA GLU A 464 -14.99 30.04 36.66
C GLU A 464 -14.94 30.25 38.17
N ASP A 465 -15.97 30.88 38.73
CA ASP A 465 -16.09 31.08 40.16
C ASP A 465 -16.12 29.74 40.91
N GLY A 466 -15.13 29.53 41.77
CA GLY A 466 -14.96 28.27 42.48
C GLY A 466 -14.46 27.09 41.68
N LEU A 467 -14.03 27.27 40.42
CA LEU A 467 -13.63 26.16 39.53
C LEU A 467 -12.19 26.31 39.04
N VAL A 468 -11.34 25.33 39.34
CA VAL A 468 -9.92 25.31 38.97
C VAL A 468 -9.60 24.03 38.23
N PHE A 469 -9.08 24.15 37.01
CA PHE A 469 -8.55 22.99 36.27
C PHE A 469 -7.06 22.81 36.57
N LEU A 470 -6.69 21.63 37.09
CA LEU A 470 -5.31 21.24 37.33
C LEU A 470 -4.91 20.15 36.32
N SER A 471 -3.93 20.44 35.50
CA SER A 471 -3.51 19.58 34.37
C SER A 471 -2.71 18.35 34.83
N ASP A 472 -2.05 18.42 35.98
CA ASP A 472 -1.39 17.28 36.60
C ASP A 472 -1.33 17.47 38.12
N VAL A 473 -1.82 16.47 38.86
CA VAL A 473 -1.86 16.50 40.33
C VAL A 473 -1.04 15.38 40.98
N GLN A 474 -0.23 14.63 40.20
CA GLN A 474 0.49 13.47 40.74
C GLN A 474 1.56 13.86 41.77
N ASN A 475 2.25 14.98 41.57
CA ASN A 475 3.35 15.43 42.43
C ASN A 475 3.24 16.93 42.78
N LEU A 476 2.03 17.42 42.98
CA LEU A 476 1.84 18.82 43.30
C LEU A 476 2.27 19.13 44.74
N PRO A 477 3.03 20.22 44.96
CA PRO A 477 3.25 20.80 46.27
C PRO A 477 1.94 21.43 46.79
N ALA A 478 1.96 21.99 47.99
CA ALA A 478 0.84 22.77 48.53
C ALA A 478 0.50 23.92 47.56
N LEU A 479 -0.79 24.08 47.25
CA LEU A 479 -1.30 25.09 46.33
C LEU A 479 -1.98 26.22 47.08
N TYR A 480 -1.78 27.44 46.60
CA TYR A 480 -2.34 28.65 47.19
C TYR A 480 -3.06 29.46 46.12
N ALA A 481 -4.24 29.94 46.45
CA ALA A 481 -4.90 30.96 45.66
C ALA A 481 -4.32 32.32 45.99
N VAL A 482 -4.06 33.13 44.98
CA VAL A 482 -3.52 34.50 45.17
C VAL A 482 -4.42 35.54 44.51
N ASP A 483 -4.41 36.74 45.07
CA ASP A 483 -5.11 37.89 44.50
C ASP A 483 -4.32 38.52 43.33
N GLU A 484 -4.89 39.56 42.72
CA GLU A 484 -4.25 40.31 41.60
C GLU A 484 -2.91 40.95 42.02
N GLN A 485 -2.67 41.15 43.32
CA GLN A 485 -1.42 41.69 43.87
C GLN A 485 -0.42 40.60 44.25
N GLY A 486 -0.74 39.31 44.00
CA GLY A 486 0.11 38.15 44.31
C GLY A 486 0.11 37.78 45.82
N ARG A 487 -0.81 38.28 46.64
CA ARG A 487 -0.91 37.92 48.05
C ARG A 487 -1.74 36.64 48.20
N HIS A 488 -1.27 35.73 49.06
CA HIS A 488 -1.97 34.49 49.36
C HIS A 488 -3.33 34.78 49.99
N GLN A 489 -4.39 34.29 49.38
CA GLN A 489 -5.75 34.38 49.91
C GLN A 489 -6.06 33.18 50.82
N CYS A 490 -5.72 31.97 50.36
CA CYS A 490 -5.97 30.73 51.09
C CYS A 490 -5.17 29.58 50.48
N GLN A 491 -5.02 28.51 51.25
CA GLN A 491 -4.45 27.25 50.76
C GLN A 491 -5.56 26.32 50.25
N LEU A 492 -5.32 25.67 49.13
CA LEU A 492 -6.26 24.71 48.54
C LEU A 492 -6.03 23.32 49.14
N HIS A 493 -7.05 22.78 49.80
CA HIS A 493 -7.07 21.43 50.34
C HIS A 493 -8.07 20.57 49.61
N PHE A 494 -7.61 19.46 49.05
CA PHE A 494 -8.44 18.47 48.37
C PHE A 494 -7.88 17.06 48.55
N LYS A 495 -8.70 16.04 48.36
CA LYS A 495 -8.34 14.64 48.50
C LYS A 495 -8.57 13.91 47.19
N LEU A 496 -7.54 13.28 46.68
CA LEU A 496 -7.64 12.48 45.47
C LEU A 496 -8.17 11.08 45.80
N PRO A 497 -9.05 10.49 44.99
CA PRO A 497 -9.37 9.07 45.04
C PRO A 497 -8.11 8.22 44.89
N GLU A 498 -8.08 7.05 45.56
CA GLU A 498 -6.92 6.14 45.45
C GLU A 498 -6.68 5.63 44.02
N LYS A 499 -7.76 5.39 43.27
CA LYS A 499 -7.68 4.98 41.86
C LYS A 499 -8.07 6.15 40.98
N GLN A 500 -7.24 6.40 39.96
CA GLN A 500 -7.54 7.37 38.92
C GLN A 500 -8.65 6.83 38.00
N ASP A 501 -9.59 7.70 37.64
CA ASP A 501 -10.56 7.39 36.58
C ASP A 501 -9.92 7.61 35.21
N LEU A 502 -9.71 6.51 34.49
CA LEU A 502 -9.13 6.51 33.14
C LEU A 502 -10.17 6.64 32.03
N ASN A 503 -11.46 6.66 32.36
CA ASN A 503 -12.53 6.79 31.35
C ASN A 503 -12.81 8.25 30.99
N ASN A 504 -12.56 9.16 31.95
CA ASN A 504 -12.78 10.59 31.79
C ASN A 504 -11.47 11.33 31.57
N PHE A 505 -11.53 12.48 30.87
CA PHE A 505 -10.35 13.31 30.62
C PHE A 505 -9.84 13.97 31.90
N TYR A 506 -10.73 14.26 32.84
CA TYR A 506 -10.44 14.77 34.19
C TYR A 506 -11.40 14.15 35.22
N GLU A 507 -11.00 14.19 36.49
CA GLU A 507 -11.83 13.77 37.61
C GLU A 507 -12.42 15.04 38.28
N ASP A 508 -13.72 15.03 38.59
CA ASP A 508 -14.36 16.08 39.35
C ASP A 508 -14.10 15.88 40.86
N ILE A 509 -13.43 16.84 41.48
CA ILE A 509 -12.99 16.77 42.87
C ILE A 509 -13.49 18.02 43.61
N THR A 510 -13.94 17.83 44.82
CA THR A 510 -14.26 18.95 45.73
C THR A 510 -13.08 19.28 46.63
N GLY A 511 -12.84 20.57 46.87
CA GLY A 511 -11.78 21.06 47.73
C GLY A 511 -12.23 22.28 48.52
N VAL A 512 -11.45 22.61 49.52
CA VAL A 512 -11.70 23.75 50.42
C VAL A 512 -10.49 24.68 50.38
N CYS A 513 -10.76 25.98 50.30
CA CYS A 513 -9.79 27.06 50.43
C CYS A 513 -9.78 27.55 51.88
N GLN A 514 -8.71 27.25 52.62
CA GLN A 514 -8.53 27.59 54.05
C GLN A 514 -7.38 28.57 54.25
#